data_ed2ba06cd4f5b867afac3961ae3f36ae
#
_entry.id   ed2ba06cd4f5b867afac3961ae3f36ae
#
_cell.length_a   1.000
_cell.length_b   1.000
_cell.length_c   1.000
_cell.angle_alpha   90.00
_cell.angle_beta   90.00
_cell.angle_gamma   90.00
#
_symmetry.space_group_name_H-M   'P 1'
#
loop_
_entity.id
_entity.type
_entity.pdbx_description
1 polymer ?
#
loop_
_entity_poly.entity_id
_entity_poly.type
_entity_poly.pdbx_seq_one_letter_code
_entity_poly.pdbx_strand_id
1 'polypeptide(L)'
;MEKNNWKGWLYLLPAAVFLGLFLVYPLIDVLTYSFEEGYNFASQTYFGTGLYNYHYVLRDPYFLQALKNTLLLVLITVPLSTGLAMLISVGLSSIQKLRELYQTVYFLPYVTNTLAVGLVFMIFFKRTPYSDGLVNLVLSWFGAGPVDFIDGPYWAKMFVLCFYTVWVVLPFKILILTGALASVDQTYYNAAKVDGTPRWRIFTKITLPMISPTVFYLVITGFIGAFKAYSDAVALFGTNLNAAGMNTIVGYIYDMLYGDSGGYPSYASAAAIALFAIVLTITCINLLVSRKHIHY
;
A
#
# COMPACT_ATOMS: atom_id res chain seq x y z
N MET A 1 -8.60 -39.84 21.03
CA MET A 1 -7.82 -38.64 20.66
C MET A 1 -7.37 -37.98 21.95
N GLU A 2 -6.09 -38.07 22.29
CA GLU A 2 -5.55 -37.49 23.54
C GLU A 2 -5.65 -35.96 23.54
N LYS A 3 -6.33 -35.46 24.57
CA LYS A 3 -6.44 -34.01 24.86
C LYS A 3 -5.12 -33.45 25.43
N ASN A 4 -4.01 -33.60 24.72
CA ASN A 4 -2.73 -33.06 25.17
C ASN A 4 -2.45 -31.71 24.50
N ASN A 5 -3.36 -30.73 24.73
CA ASN A 5 -3.27 -29.39 24.17
C ASN A 5 -1.95 -28.65 24.54
N TRP A 6 -1.30 -29.03 25.66
CA TRP A 6 -0.07 -28.36 26.10
C TRP A 6 1.12 -28.63 25.19
N LYS A 7 1.19 -29.79 24.52
CA LYS A 7 2.23 -30.08 23.53
C LYS A 7 2.13 -29.13 22.33
N GLY A 8 0.90 -28.80 21.91
CA GLY A 8 0.68 -27.80 20.86
C GLY A 8 1.19 -26.40 21.25
N TRP A 9 0.98 -26.01 22.51
CA TRP A 9 1.50 -24.73 23.02
C TRP A 9 3.03 -24.70 23.04
N LEU A 10 3.68 -25.81 23.32
CA LEU A 10 5.12 -25.94 23.37
C LEU A 10 5.76 -25.78 21.98
N TYR A 11 5.12 -26.29 20.92
CA TYR A 11 5.53 -26.05 19.53
C TYR A 11 5.33 -24.61 19.08
N LEU A 12 4.31 -23.91 19.60
CA LEU A 12 4.06 -22.50 19.29
C LEU A 12 4.90 -21.53 20.14
N LEU A 13 5.50 -22.00 21.24
CA LEU A 13 6.21 -21.15 22.20
C LEU A 13 7.35 -20.33 21.56
N PRO A 14 8.23 -20.88 20.72
CA PRO A 14 9.28 -20.07 20.08
C PRO A 14 8.69 -18.92 19.25
N ALA A 15 7.68 -19.19 18.43
CA ALA A 15 7.01 -18.17 17.63
C ALA A 15 6.30 -17.13 18.51
N ALA A 16 5.63 -17.56 19.58
CA ALA A 16 4.96 -16.68 20.52
C ALA A 16 5.93 -15.76 21.28
N VAL A 17 7.11 -16.26 21.67
CA VAL A 17 8.16 -15.47 22.31
C VAL A 17 8.69 -14.39 21.34
N PHE A 18 9.01 -14.75 20.09
CA PHE A 18 9.46 -13.77 19.09
C PHE A 18 8.40 -12.73 18.79
N LEU A 19 7.14 -13.11 18.62
CA LEU A 19 6.04 -12.17 18.45
C LEU A 19 5.87 -11.27 19.67
N GLY A 20 5.96 -11.82 20.87
CA GLY A 20 5.88 -11.05 22.12
C GLY A 20 6.98 -9.98 22.20
N LEU A 21 8.23 -10.38 21.97
CA LEU A 21 9.39 -9.49 22.11
C LEU A 21 9.50 -8.45 20.98
N PHE A 22 9.24 -8.84 19.73
CA PHE A 22 9.53 -7.96 18.59
C PHE A 22 8.30 -7.27 18.00
N LEU A 23 7.10 -7.67 18.41
CA LEU A 23 5.86 -7.05 17.93
C LEU A 23 5.03 -6.46 19.06
N VAL A 24 4.70 -7.28 20.10
CA VAL A 24 3.81 -6.83 21.15
C VAL A 24 4.49 -5.82 22.07
N TYR A 25 5.72 -6.10 22.50
CA TYR A 25 6.46 -5.22 23.40
C TYR A 25 6.71 -3.82 22.76
N PRO A 26 7.24 -3.67 21.54
CA PRO A 26 7.37 -2.35 20.91
C PRO A 26 6.03 -1.63 20.66
N LEU A 27 4.95 -2.39 20.42
CA LEU A 27 3.62 -1.79 20.27
C LEU A 27 3.13 -1.16 21.59
N ILE A 28 3.40 -1.83 22.73
CA ILE A 28 3.07 -1.31 24.07
C ILE A 28 3.92 -0.05 24.34
N ASP A 29 5.21 -0.06 23.99
CA ASP A 29 6.08 1.12 24.16
C ASP A 29 5.59 2.30 23.35
N VAL A 30 5.24 2.11 22.06
CA VAL A 30 4.66 3.17 21.23
C VAL A 30 3.35 3.67 21.83
N LEU A 31 2.51 2.79 22.37
CA LEU A 31 1.28 3.19 23.02
C LEU A 31 1.55 4.03 24.27
N THR A 32 2.50 3.65 25.13
CA THR A 32 2.89 4.42 26.32
C THR A 32 3.47 5.78 25.95
N TYR A 33 4.45 5.83 25.04
CA TYR A 33 5.06 7.08 24.60
C TYR A 33 4.05 8.05 23.98
N SER A 34 2.98 7.54 23.38
CA SER A 34 1.93 8.39 22.81
C SER A 34 1.17 9.22 23.85
N PHE A 35 1.14 8.75 25.10
CA PHE A 35 0.53 9.46 26.23
C PHE A 35 1.55 10.22 27.09
N GLU A 36 2.84 9.89 27.03
CA GLU A 36 3.91 10.55 27.75
C GLU A 36 4.30 11.88 27.07
N GLU A 37 4.00 12.99 27.70
CA GLU A 37 4.22 14.33 27.14
C GLU A 37 5.70 14.71 27.25
N GLY A 38 6.32 15.00 26.07
CA GLY A 38 7.72 15.40 25.99
C GLY A 38 8.71 14.30 26.36
N TYR A 39 8.38 13.04 26.08
CA TYR A 39 9.29 11.93 26.33
C TYR A 39 10.60 12.08 25.56
N ASN A 40 11.71 11.87 26.24
CA ASN A 40 13.06 11.94 25.68
C ASN A 40 13.75 10.58 25.80
N PHE A 41 14.21 10.03 24.68
CA PHE A 41 14.87 8.73 24.62
C PHE A 41 16.20 8.68 25.40
N ALA A 42 16.96 9.79 25.42
CA ALA A 42 18.28 9.79 26.04
C ALA A 42 18.22 9.81 27.58
N SER A 43 17.28 10.58 28.14
CA SER A 43 17.09 10.69 29.59
C SER A 43 16.03 9.73 30.16
N GLN A 44 15.21 9.12 29.28
CA GLN A 44 14.04 8.30 29.66
C GLN A 44 13.08 9.05 30.62
N THR A 45 12.91 10.34 30.40
CA THR A 45 12.07 11.22 31.22
C THR A 45 10.96 11.83 30.38
N TYR A 46 9.84 12.16 31.02
CA TYR A 46 8.70 12.85 30.43
C TYR A 46 8.14 13.88 31.44
N PHE A 47 7.39 14.85 30.97
CA PHE A 47 6.84 15.93 31.81
C PHE A 47 5.53 15.54 32.51
N GLY A 48 4.73 14.70 31.87
CA GLY A 48 3.43 14.27 32.35
C GLY A 48 2.78 13.25 31.42
N THR A 49 1.63 12.75 31.81
CA THR A 49 0.82 11.84 31.00
C THR A 49 -0.51 12.49 30.64
N GLY A 50 -0.86 12.50 29.36
CA GLY A 50 -2.08 13.14 28.90
C GLY A 50 -2.35 12.95 27.42
N LEU A 51 -3.27 13.75 26.88
CA LEU A 51 -3.66 13.70 25.47
C LEU A 51 -3.05 14.86 24.65
N TYR A 52 -2.11 15.60 25.22
CA TYR A 52 -1.52 16.75 24.55
C TYR A 52 -0.84 16.37 23.22
N ASN A 53 -0.15 15.25 23.17
CA ASN A 53 0.51 14.76 21.95
C ASN A 53 -0.48 14.55 20.79
N TYR A 54 -1.63 13.95 21.08
CA TYR A 54 -2.70 13.78 20.08
C TYR A 54 -3.30 15.11 19.63
N HIS A 55 -3.53 16.03 20.59
CA HIS A 55 -4.04 17.35 20.28
C HIS A 55 -3.06 18.14 19.40
N TYR A 56 -1.77 18.05 19.66
CA TYR A 56 -0.73 18.66 18.85
C TYR A 56 -0.72 18.06 17.43
N VAL A 57 -0.56 16.74 17.32
CA VAL A 57 -0.46 16.04 16.02
C VAL A 57 -1.68 16.29 15.15
N LEU A 58 -2.89 16.19 15.69
CA LEU A 58 -4.13 16.37 14.92
C LEU A 58 -4.36 17.82 14.45
N ARG A 59 -3.62 18.80 14.98
CA ARG A 59 -3.65 20.21 14.54
C ARG A 59 -2.44 20.61 13.73
N ASP A 60 -1.41 19.79 13.67
CA ASP A 60 -0.20 20.08 12.91
C ASP A 60 -0.52 20.12 11.41
N PRO A 61 -0.26 21.25 10.72
CA PRO A 61 -0.49 21.37 9.28
C PRO A 61 0.26 20.32 8.46
N TYR A 62 1.45 19.91 8.88
CA TYR A 62 2.24 18.87 8.20
C TYR A 62 1.60 17.49 8.33
N PHE A 63 1.05 17.16 9.50
CA PHE A 63 0.29 15.93 9.69
C PHE A 63 -0.99 15.92 8.84
N LEU A 64 -1.73 17.02 8.83
CA LEU A 64 -2.96 17.12 8.02
C LEU A 64 -2.68 17.01 6.52
N GLN A 65 -1.56 17.59 6.05
CA GLN A 65 -1.12 17.44 4.67
C GLN A 65 -0.73 15.99 4.38
N ALA A 66 0.05 15.36 5.25
CA ALA A 66 0.44 13.95 5.14
C ALA A 66 -0.78 13.01 5.14
N LEU A 67 -1.77 13.28 6.00
CA LEU A 67 -3.04 12.55 6.04
C LEU A 67 -3.80 12.69 4.72
N LYS A 68 -3.94 13.90 4.18
CA LYS A 68 -4.58 14.15 2.89
C LYS A 68 -3.88 13.39 1.76
N ASN A 69 -2.55 13.49 1.69
CA ASN A 69 -1.75 12.81 0.67
C ASN A 69 -1.92 11.30 0.75
N THR A 70 -1.83 10.73 1.95
CA THR A 70 -1.99 9.29 2.16
C THR A 70 -3.39 8.82 1.81
N LEU A 71 -4.44 9.54 2.21
CA LEU A 71 -5.82 9.21 1.86
C LEU A 71 -6.05 9.23 0.35
N LEU A 72 -5.58 10.27 -0.36
CA LEU A 72 -5.69 10.35 -1.81
C LEU A 72 -4.93 9.21 -2.49
N LEU A 73 -3.70 8.95 -2.05
CA LEU A 73 -2.90 7.84 -2.56
C LEU A 73 -3.66 6.52 -2.42
N VAL A 74 -4.15 6.21 -1.23
CA VAL A 74 -4.88 4.97 -0.93
C VAL A 74 -6.14 4.83 -1.79
N LEU A 75 -6.98 5.89 -1.84
CA LEU A 75 -8.25 5.87 -2.56
C LEU A 75 -8.08 5.72 -4.07
N ILE A 76 -6.98 6.20 -4.63
CA ILE A 76 -6.70 6.10 -6.07
C ILE A 76 -6.00 4.77 -6.37
N THR A 77 -4.91 4.45 -5.63
CA THR A 77 -4.02 3.35 -6.03
C THR A 77 -4.61 1.98 -5.77
N VAL A 78 -5.38 1.79 -4.69
CA VAL A 78 -5.92 0.46 -4.34
C VAL A 78 -6.97 -0.01 -5.33
N PRO A 79 -8.02 0.77 -5.66
CA PRO A 79 -9.01 0.36 -6.67
C PRO A 79 -8.39 0.24 -8.07
N LEU A 80 -7.55 1.21 -8.46
CA LEU A 80 -6.94 1.24 -9.79
C LEU A 80 -6.00 0.03 -9.99
N SER A 81 -5.09 -0.24 -9.04
CA SER A 81 -4.19 -1.39 -9.15
C SER A 81 -4.93 -2.73 -9.11
N THR A 82 -5.99 -2.85 -8.30
CA THR A 82 -6.79 -4.09 -8.24
C THR A 82 -7.59 -4.30 -9.53
N GLY A 83 -8.20 -3.24 -10.07
CA GLY A 83 -8.93 -3.28 -11.33
C GLY A 83 -8.01 -3.61 -12.52
N LEU A 84 -6.85 -2.93 -12.63
CA LEU A 84 -5.87 -3.21 -13.68
C LEU A 84 -5.30 -4.63 -13.55
N ALA A 85 -4.96 -5.08 -12.34
CA ALA A 85 -4.50 -6.43 -12.12
C ALA A 85 -5.53 -7.47 -12.55
N MET A 86 -6.81 -7.23 -12.27
CA MET A 86 -7.91 -8.10 -12.70
C MET A 86 -7.98 -8.18 -14.23
N LEU A 87 -7.97 -7.04 -14.92
CA LEU A 87 -8.02 -6.98 -16.38
C LEU A 87 -6.83 -7.74 -17.00
N ILE A 88 -5.62 -7.49 -16.50
CA ILE A 88 -4.41 -8.14 -17.00
C ILE A 88 -4.44 -9.65 -16.72
N SER A 89 -4.86 -10.07 -15.51
CA SER A 89 -4.92 -11.48 -15.14
C SER A 89 -5.94 -12.26 -15.98
N VAL A 90 -7.10 -11.67 -16.27
CA VAL A 90 -8.08 -12.27 -17.19
C VAL A 90 -7.51 -12.38 -18.60
N GLY A 91 -6.82 -11.35 -19.09
CA GLY A 91 -6.11 -11.39 -20.38
C GLY A 91 -5.06 -12.50 -20.42
N LEU A 92 -4.21 -12.59 -19.39
CA LEU A 92 -3.16 -13.62 -19.29
C LEU A 92 -3.74 -15.04 -19.18
N SER A 93 -4.87 -15.22 -18.50
CA SER A 93 -5.51 -16.54 -18.39
C SER A 93 -6.00 -17.08 -19.73
N SER A 94 -6.23 -16.21 -20.71
CA SER A 94 -6.63 -16.59 -22.08
C SER A 94 -5.45 -17.02 -22.97
N ILE A 95 -4.22 -16.71 -22.58
CA ILE A 95 -3.00 -17.01 -23.34
C ILE A 95 -2.45 -18.37 -22.90
N GLN A 96 -2.39 -19.33 -23.83
CA GLN A 96 -1.84 -20.68 -23.56
C GLN A 96 -0.32 -20.75 -23.83
N LYS A 97 0.15 -20.07 -24.89
CA LYS A 97 1.57 -20.07 -25.26
C LYS A 97 2.31 -18.95 -24.53
N LEU A 98 3.53 -19.23 -24.03
CA LEU A 98 4.43 -18.28 -23.36
C LEU A 98 3.86 -17.68 -22.05
N ARG A 99 2.83 -18.30 -21.45
CA ARG A 99 2.22 -17.82 -20.19
C ARG A 99 3.26 -17.64 -19.08
N GLU A 100 4.14 -18.59 -18.91
CA GLU A 100 5.21 -18.57 -17.90
C GLU A 100 6.20 -17.42 -18.14
N LEU A 101 6.56 -17.18 -19.43
CA LEU A 101 7.43 -16.05 -19.78
C LEU A 101 6.77 -14.71 -19.42
N TYR A 102 5.50 -14.52 -19.80
CA TYR A 102 4.77 -13.31 -19.42
C TYR A 102 4.67 -13.13 -17.91
N GLN A 103 4.38 -14.20 -17.16
CA GLN A 103 4.36 -14.14 -15.70
C GLN A 103 5.71 -13.72 -15.13
N THR A 104 6.81 -14.28 -15.63
CA THR A 104 8.17 -13.91 -15.21
C THR A 104 8.46 -12.43 -15.51
N VAL A 105 8.16 -11.96 -16.72
CA VAL A 105 8.40 -10.55 -17.12
C VAL A 105 7.58 -9.59 -16.26
N TYR A 106 6.30 -9.88 -16.00
CA TYR A 106 5.47 -9.05 -15.13
C TYR A 106 5.91 -9.07 -13.66
N PHE A 107 6.55 -10.16 -13.21
CA PHE A 107 7.00 -10.28 -11.82
C PHE A 107 8.36 -9.60 -11.55
N LEU A 108 9.19 -9.41 -12.57
CA LEU A 108 10.50 -8.77 -12.43
C LEU A 108 10.48 -7.44 -11.64
N PRO A 109 9.54 -6.50 -11.91
CA PRO A 109 9.49 -5.25 -11.17
C PRO A 109 9.27 -5.42 -9.66
N TYR A 110 8.54 -6.43 -9.25
CA TYR A 110 8.25 -6.68 -7.83
C TYR A 110 9.47 -7.13 -7.03
N VAL A 111 10.41 -7.82 -7.68
CA VAL A 111 11.64 -8.32 -7.04
C VAL A 111 12.74 -7.27 -7.02
N THR A 112 12.58 -6.20 -7.80
CA THR A 112 13.58 -5.14 -7.92
C THR A 112 13.48 -4.19 -6.72
N ASN A 113 14.63 -3.59 -6.33
CA ASN A 113 14.65 -2.60 -5.25
C ASN A 113 13.79 -1.38 -5.61
N THR A 114 12.78 -1.09 -4.79
CA THR A 114 11.81 0.00 -5.00
C THR A 114 12.49 1.36 -5.12
N LEU A 115 13.50 1.67 -4.29
CA LEU A 115 14.21 2.95 -4.37
C LEU A 115 14.97 3.12 -5.69
N ALA A 116 15.66 2.06 -6.15
CA ALA A 116 16.40 2.11 -7.42
C ALA A 116 15.45 2.32 -8.61
N VAL A 117 14.33 1.61 -8.64
CA VAL A 117 13.32 1.78 -9.68
C VAL A 117 12.66 3.16 -9.61
N GLY A 118 12.38 3.66 -8.39
CA GLY A 118 11.82 4.99 -8.20
C GLY A 118 12.74 6.11 -8.72
N LEU A 119 14.06 5.98 -8.55
CA LEU A 119 15.02 6.91 -9.16
C LEU A 119 14.95 6.91 -10.69
N VAL A 120 14.76 5.75 -11.32
CA VAL A 120 14.56 5.66 -12.77
C VAL A 120 13.27 6.37 -13.18
N PHE A 121 12.18 6.15 -12.44
CA PHE A 121 10.92 6.86 -12.67
C PHE A 121 11.08 8.36 -12.48
N MET A 122 11.77 8.78 -11.41
CA MET A 122 12.08 10.20 -11.19
C MET A 122 12.74 10.81 -12.42
N ILE A 123 13.77 10.16 -13.00
CA ILE A 123 14.47 10.65 -14.21
C ILE A 123 13.51 10.72 -15.40
N PHE A 124 12.62 9.75 -15.60
CA PHE A 124 11.67 9.75 -16.70
C PHE A 124 10.65 10.90 -16.63
N PHE A 125 10.26 11.28 -15.41
CA PHE A 125 9.26 12.31 -15.16
C PHE A 125 9.87 13.70 -14.86
N LYS A 126 11.17 13.75 -14.52
CA LYS A 126 11.83 15.00 -14.13
C LYS A 126 12.05 15.92 -15.34
N ARG A 127 11.64 17.17 -15.18
CA ARG A 127 11.95 18.25 -16.10
C ARG A 127 13.15 19.03 -15.59
N THR A 128 14.08 19.34 -16.47
CA THR A 128 15.23 20.20 -16.20
C THR A 128 15.34 21.27 -17.28
N PRO A 129 16.12 22.37 -17.08
CA PRO A 129 16.34 23.36 -18.13
C PRO A 129 16.95 22.83 -19.43
N TYR A 130 17.58 21.63 -19.36
CA TYR A 130 18.28 21.00 -20.47
C TYR A 130 17.58 19.74 -21.02
N SER A 131 16.57 19.25 -20.34
CA SER A 131 15.87 18.02 -20.74
C SER A 131 14.46 18.00 -20.13
N ASP A 132 13.47 17.76 -20.96
CA ASP A 132 12.07 17.66 -20.53
C ASP A 132 11.70 16.29 -19.92
N GLY A 133 12.65 15.35 -19.93
CA GLY A 133 12.39 13.96 -19.50
C GLY A 133 11.60 13.15 -20.54
N LEU A 134 11.65 11.84 -20.39
CA LEU A 134 11.09 10.90 -21.38
C LEU A 134 9.56 11.03 -21.52
N VAL A 135 8.87 11.24 -20.40
CA VAL A 135 7.40 11.37 -20.39
C VAL A 135 6.95 12.62 -21.15
N ASN A 136 7.61 13.76 -20.93
CA ASN A 136 7.30 14.99 -21.66
C ASN A 136 7.63 14.88 -23.16
N LEU A 137 8.67 14.13 -23.50
CA LEU A 137 8.99 13.86 -24.90
C LEU A 137 7.85 13.05 -25.57
N VAL A 138 7.27 12.07 -24.88
CA VAL A 138 6.10 11.35 -25.39
C VAL A 138 4.87 12.27 -25.47
N LEU A 139 4.64 13.10 -24.46
CA LEU A 139 3.51 14.06 -24.45
C LEU A 139 3.61 15.08 -25.60
N SER A 140 4.82 15.51 -25.98
CA SER A 140 5.01 16.43 -27.09
C SER A 140 4.59 15.85 -28.46
N TRP A 141 4.66 14.51 -28.63
CA TRP A 141 4.13 13.85 -29.85
C TRP A 141 2.61 13.99 -30.01
N PHE A 142 1.92 14.19 -28.88
CA PHE A 142 0.48 14.45 -28.88
C PHE A 142 0.14 15.94 -28.81
N GLY A 143 1.13 16.83 -29.00
CA GLY A 143 0.94 18.29 -28.98
C GLY A 143 0.71 18.87 -27.57
N ALA A 144 0.95 18.09 -26.50
CA ALA A 144 0.85 18.60 -25.14
C ALA A 144 2.11 19.39 -24.75
N GLY A 145 1.93 20.49 -24.01
CA GLY A 145 3.05 21.23 -23.44
C GLY A 145 3.76 20.45 -22.32
N PRO A 146 5.03 20.77 -22.05
CA PRO A 146 5.81 20.08 -21.03
C PRO A 146 5.26 20.38 -19.63
N VAL A 147 5.11 19.33 -18.81
CA VAL A 147 4.63 19.37 -17.44
C VAL A 147 5.79 19.03 -16.51
N ASP A 148 5.96 19.80 -15.44
CA ASP A 148 6.89 19.45 -14.38
C ASP A 148 6.18 18.54 -13.37
N PHE A 149 6.49 17.26 -13.44
CA PHE A 149 5.86 16.23 -12.62
C PHE A 149 6.53 16.02 -11.26
N ILE A 150 7.78 16.45 -11.08
CA ILE A 150 8.54 16.22 -9.83
C ILE A 150 8.58 17.48 -8.96
N ASP A 151 8.89 18.64 -9.57
CA ASP A 151 9.04 19.89 -8.83
C ASP A 151 7.86 20.86 -9.09
N GLY A 152 6.89 20.46 -9.92
CA GLY A 152 5.76 21.27 -10.36
C GLY A 152 4.53 21.24 -9.44
N PRO A 153 3.32 21.40 -9.99
CA PRO A 153 2.09 21.54 -9.21
C PRO A 153 1.70 20.24 -8.50
N TYR A 154 0.96 20.38 -7.40
CA TYR A 154 0.55 19.27 -6.53
C TYR A 154 -0.10 18.08 -7.28
N TRP A 155 -1.01 18.37 -8.24
CA TRP A 155 -1.70 17.34 -9.00
C TRP A 155 -0.72 16.49 -9.85
N ALA A 156 0.33 17.10 -10.41
CA ALA A 156 1.33 16.40 -11.22
C ALA A 156 2.19 15.48 -10.34
N LYS A 157 2.62 15.96 -9.19
CA LYS A 157 3.35 15.17 -8.19
C LYS A 157 2.51 14.00 -7.68
N MET A 158 1.25 14.24 -7.34
CA MET A 158 0.33 13.18 -6.89
C MET A 158 0.06 12.16 -8.00
N PHE A 159 -0.06 12.59 -9.25
CA PHE A 159 -0.21 11.69 -10.40
C PHE A 159 0.98 10.72 -10.52
N VAL A 160 2.22 11.25 -10.48
CA VAL A 160 3.42 10.41 -10.58
C VAL A 160 3.52 9.44 -9.41
N LEU A 161 3.24 9.91 -8.18
CA LEU A 161 3.24 9.06 -7.00
C LEU A 161 2.22 7.92 -7.13
N CYS A 162 0.99 8.23 -7.52
CA CYS A 162 -0.04 7.22 -7.73
C CYS A 162 0.33 6.24 -8.86
N PHE A 163 0.86 6.76 -9.97
CA PHE A 163 1.27 5.94 -11.11
C PHE A 163 2.38 4.97 -10.73
N TYR A 164 3.41 5.46 -10.04
CA TYR A 164 4.53 4.65 -9.56
C TYR A 164 4.07 3.59 -8.54
N THR A 165 3.29 3.98 -7.54
CA THR A 165 2.77 3.04 -6.52
C THR A 165 1.89 1.95 -7.15
N VAL A 166 1.02 2.31 -8.12
CA VAL A 166 0.24 1.32 -8.88
C VAL A 166 1.16 0.35 -9.61
N TRP A 167 2.16 0.87 -10.30
CA TRP A 167 3.10 0.06 -11.08
C TRP A 167 3.88 -0.93 -10.19
N VAL A 168 4.34 -0.50 -9.01
CA VAL A 168 5.09 -1.35 -8.06
C VAL A 168 4.24 -2.50 -7.51
N VAL A 169 2.96 -2.25 -7.16
CA VAL A 169 2.11 -3.27 -6.54
C VAL A 169 1.40 -4.18 -7.56
N LEU A 170 1.34 -3.75 -8.83
CA LEU A 170 0.60 -4.44 -9.88
C LEU A 170 1.06 -5.89 -10.11
N PRO A 171 2.38 -6.20 -10.19
CA PRO A 171 2.88 -7.54 -10.43
C PRO A 171 2.42 -8.56 -9.40
N PHE A 172 2.49 -8.20 -8.12
CA PHE A 172 2.03 -9.08 -7.03
C PHE A 172 0.53 -9.39 -7.15
N LYS A 173 -0.28 -8.37 -7.43
CA LYS A 173 -1.73 -8.54 -7.58
C LYS A 173 -2.07 -9.40 -8.81
N ILE A 174 -1.36 -9.22 -9.93
CA ILE A 174 -1.52 -10.05 -11.13
C ILE A 174 -1.22 -11.52 -10.81
N LEU A 175 -0.12 -11.78 -10.11
CA LEU A 175 0.28 -13.14 -9.74
C LEU A 175 -0.81 -13.84 -8.92
N ILE A 176 -1.28 -13.19 -7.86
CA ILE A 176 -2.31 -13.74 -6.97
C ILE A 176 -3.64 -13.96 -7.70
N LEU A 177 -4.07 -12.99 -8.51
CA LEU A 177 -5.31 -13.13 -9.29
C LEU A 177 -5.21 -14.19 -10.38
N THR A 178 -4.07 -14.34 -11.04
CA THR A 178 -3.85 -15.39 -12.02
C THR A 178 -3.92 -16.78 -11.37
N GLY A 179 -3.37 -16.92 -10.16
CA GLY A 179 -3.50 -18.15 -9.36
C GLY A 179 -4.96 -18.43 -8.97
N ALA A 180 -5.68 -17.40 -8.53
CA ALA A 180 -7.11 -17.53 -8.20
C ALA A 180 -7.97 -17.92 -9.42
N LEU A 181 -7.70 -17.30 -10.59
CA LEU A 181 -8.39 -17.66 -11.84
C LEU A 181 -8.10 -19.10 -12.26
N ALA A 182 -6.88 -19.59 -12.02
CA ALA A 182 -6.49 -20.96 -12.35
C ALA A 182 -7.12 -22.01 -11.41
N SER A 183 -7.53 -21.62 -10.20
CA SER A 183 -8.19 -22.52 -9.24
C SER A 183 -9.68 -22.75 -9.51
N VAL A 184 -10.30 -21.95 -10.38
CA VAL A 184 -11.70 -22.11 -10.75
C VAL A 184 -11.86 -23.36 -11.62
N ASP A 185 -12.78 -24.27 -11.23
CA ASP A 185 -13.02 -25.50 -11.96
C ASP A 185 -13.54 -25.22 -13.39
N GLN A 186 -12.87 -25.84 -14.37
CA GLN A 186 -13.20 -25.73 -15.79
C GLN A 186 -14.61 -26.22 -16.13
N THR A 187 -15.19 -27.08 -15.30
CA THR A 187 -16.54 -27.61 -15.48
C THR A 187 -17.58 -26.50 -15.56
N TYR A 188 -17.46 -25.46 -14.75
CA TYR A 188 -18.36 -24.30 -14.79
C TYR A 188 -18.28 -23.54 -16.11
N TYR A 189 -17.08 -23.37 -16.64
CA TYR A 189 -16.87 -22.70 -17.93
C TYR A 189 -17.39 -23.53 -19.10
N ASN A 190 -17.23 -24.85 -19.03
CA ASN A 190 -17.72 -25.75 -20.06
C ASN A 190 -19.25 -25.80 -20.09
N ALA A 191 -19.90 -25.89 -18.94
CA ALA A 191 -21.35 -25.82 -18.83
C ALA A 191 -21.89 -24.51 -19.41
N ALA A 192 -21.32 -23.36 -19.01
CA ALA A 192 -21.72 -22.05 -19.51
C ALA A 192 -21.53 -21.87 -21.02
N LYS A 193 -20.51 -22.54 -21.61
CA LYS A 193 -20.31 -22.56 -23.06
C LYS A 193 -21.39 -23.37 -23.79
N VAL A 194 -21.79 -24.52 -23.24
CA VAL A 194 -22.89 -25.35 -23.81
C VAL A 194 -24.21 -24.56 -23.80
N ASP A 195 -24.45 -23.78 -22.74
CA ASP A 195 -25.63 -22.90 -22.62
C ASP A 195 -25.55 -21.65 -23.51
N GLY A 196 -24.48 -21.45 -24.28
CA GLY A 196 -24.29 -20.29 -25.15
C GLY A 196 -24.12 -18.96 -24.38
N THR A 197 -23.72 -19.01 -23.10
CA THR A 197 -23.60 -17.83 -22.24
C THR A 197 -22.49 -16.89 -22.73
N PRO A 198 -22.75 -15.58 -22.90
CA PRO A 198 -21.76 -14.62 -23.37
C PRO A 198 -20.61 -14.45 -22.35
N ARG A 199 -19.39 -14.19 -22.83
CA ARG A 199 -18.16 -14.07 -22.00
C ARG A 199 -18.30 -13.11 -20.84
N TRP A 200 -18.97 -11.95 -21.03
CA TRP A 200 -19.20 -10.98 -19.97
C TRP A 200 -20.07 -11.54 -18.83
N ARG A 201 -21.08 -12.32 -19.16
CA ARG A 201 -21.95 -12.95 -18.18
C ARG A 201 -21.22 -14.07 -17.43
N ILE A 202 -20.37 -14.82 -18.11
CA ILE A 202 -19.48 -15.81 -17.47
C ILE A 202 -18.56 -15.10 -16.47
N PHE A 203 -17.92 -14.02 -16.88
CA PHE A 203 -17.04 -13.25 -15.99
C PHE A 203 -17.79 -12.73 -14.75
N THR A 204 -18.91 -12.06 -14.92
CA THR A 204 -19.60 -11.40 -13.82
C THR A 204 -20.40 -12.34 -12.91
N LYS A 205 -20.89 -13.48 -13.44
CA LYS A 205 -21.76 -14.42 -12.71
C LYS A 205 -21.08 -15.69 -12.24
N ILE A 206 -19.93 -16.03 -12.82
CA ILE A 206 -19.18 -17.25 -12.46
C ILE A 206 -17.80 -16.86 -11.94
N THR A 207 -16.96 -16.24 -12.79
CA THR A 207 -15.56 -15.98 -12.45
C THR A 207 -15.41 -15.06 -11.25
N LEU A 208 -16.01 -13.86 -11.31
CA LEU A 208 -15.85 -12.83 -10.27
C LEU A 208 -16.39 -13.28 -8.90
N PRO A 209 -17.55 -13.91 -8.77
CA PRO A 209 -18.02 -14.46 -7.50
C PRO A 209 -17.08 -15.54 -6.95
N MET A 210 -16.56 -16.45 -7.77
CA MET A 210 -15.69 -17.54 -7.33
C MET A 210 -14.32 -17.06 -6.83
N ILE A 211 -13.76 -15.99 -7.43
CA ILE A 211 -12.48 -15.41 -6.99
C ILE A 211 -12.67 -14.24 -6.01
N SER A 212 -13.93 -13.91 -5.65
CA SER A 212 -14.21 -12.77 -4.77
C SER A 212 -13.46 -12.79 -3.44
N PRO A 213 -13.22 -13.94 -2.75
CA PRO A 213 -12.41 -13.98 -1.54
C PRO A 213 -10.97 -13.45 -1.78
N THR A 214 -10.38 -13.81 -2.91
CA THR A 214 -9.04 -13.34 -3.28
C THR A 214 -9.04 -11.84 -3.63
N VAL A 215 -10.07 -11.36 -4.31
CA VAL A 215 -10.21 -9.92 -4.60
C VAL A 215 -10.33 -9.12 -3.31
N PHE A 216 -11.16 -9.54 -2.37
CA PHE A 216 -11.28 -8.90 -1.06
C PHE A 216 -9.97 -8.94 -0.27
N TYR A 217 -9.26 -10.06 -0.27
CA TYR A 217 -7.93 -10.16 0.31
C TYR A 217 -6.96 -9.10 -0.25
N LEU A 218 -6.91 -8.96 -1.59
CA LEU A 218 -6.05 -7.98 -2.25
C LEU A 218 -6.47 -6.52 -2.00
N VAL A 219 -7.74 -6.28 -1.82
CA VAL A 219 -8.25 -4.95 -1.44
C VAL A 219 -7.84 -4.62 0.00
N ILE A 220 -8.09 -5.51 0.95
CA ILE A 220 -7.75 -5.30 2.37
C ILE A 220 -6.24 -5.10 2.55
N THR A 221 -5.44 -6.02 2.01
CA THR A 221 -3.97 -5.94 2.10
C THR A 221 -3.43 -4.74 1.32
N GLY A 222 -4.06 -4.37 0.22
CA GLY A 222 -3.76 -3.18 -0.55
C GLY A 222 -3.99 -1.90 0.24
N PHE A 223 -5.11 -1.77 0.97
CA PHE A 223 -5.36 -0.64 1.87
C PHE A 223 -4.28 -0.55 2.95
N ILE A 224 -4.00 -1.65 3.65
CA ILE A 224 -2.97 -1.68 4.70
C ILE A 224 -1.59 -1.28 4.13
N GLY A 225 -1.23 -1.80 2.95
CA GLY A 225 0.04 -1.48 2.30
C GLY A 225 0.15 -0.02 1.87
N ALA A 226 -0.90 0.52 1.23
CA ALA A 226 -0.90 1.90 0.74
C ALA A 226 -0.89 2.93 1.88
N PHE A 227 -1.52 2.65 3.03
CA PHE A 227 -1.39 3.50 4.23
C PHE A 227 0.02 3.53 4.81
N LYS A 228 0.84 2.51 4.55
CA LYS A 228 2.24 2.45 4.96
C LYS A 228 3.21 3.00 3.90
N ALA A 229 2.70 3.58 2.81
CA ALA A 229 3.53 4.11 1.75
C ALA A 229 4.47 5.21 2.29
N TYR A 230 5.76 5.03 2.12
CA TYR A 230 6.83 5.96 2.46
C TYR A 230 7.96 5.88 1.44
N SER A 231 8.48 4.67 1.22
CA SER A 231 9.61 4.43 0.31
C SER A 231 9.32 4.89 -1.12
N ASP A 232 8.06 4.77 -1.58
CA ASP A 232 7.63 5.20 -2.90
C ASP A 232 7.74 6.73 -3.05
N ALA A 233 7.32 7.48 -2.02
CA ALA A 233 7.43 8.94 -2.01
C ALA A 233 8.89 9.40 -1.94
N VAL A 234 9.70 8.76 -1.06
CA VAL A 234 11.15 9.04 -0.95
C VAL A 234 11.88 8.76 -2.25
N ALA A 235 11.54 7.69 -2.95
CA ALA A 235 12.16 7.31 -4.21
C ALA A 235 11.95 8.35 -5.33
N LEU A 236 10.81 9.04 -5.33
CA LEU A 236 10.45 10.05 -6.32
C LEU A 236 10.87 11.47 -5.92
N PHE A 237 10.70 11.85 -4.66
CA PHE A 237 10.82 13.24 -4.21
C PHE A 237 12.00 13.48 -3.26
N GLY A 238 12.78 12.43 -2.94
CA GLY A 238 13.87 12.51 -1.99
C GLY A 238 13.41 12.45 -0.53
N THR A 239 14.34 12.62 0.40
CA THR A 239 14.10 12.46 1.85
C THR A 239 13.30 13.61 2.47
N ASN A 240 13.39 14.83 1.92
CA ASN A 240 12.62 15.97 2.43
C ASN A 240 11.24 16.06 1.77
N LEU A 241 10.35 15.17 2.19
CA LEU A 241 9.00 15.08 1.65
C LEU A 241 8.11 16.27 2.03
N ASN A 242 8.40 16.96 3.14
CA ASN A 242 7.69 18.18 3.55
C ASN A 242 7.94 19.32 2.57
N ALA A 243 9.19 19.56 2.17
CA ALA A 243 9.52 20.56 1.16
C ALA A 243 8.87 20.25 -0.19
N ALA A 244 8.81 18.97 -0.58
CA ALA A 244 8.12 18.55 -1.80
C ALA A 244 6.59 18.66 -1.71
N GLY A 245 6.01 18.78 -0.49
CA GLY A 245 4.57 18.78 -0.26
C GLY A 245 3.91 17.40 -0.46
N MET A 246 4.72 16.32 -0.52
CA MET A 246 4.29 14.96 -0.81
C MET A 246 4.50 14.01 0.37
N ASN A 247 4.62 14.55 1.59
CA ASN A 247 4.80 13.72 2.77
C ASN A 247 3.59 12.80 3.01
N THR A 248 3.86 11.61 3.53
CA THR A 248 2.86 10.62 3.93
C THR A 248 2.80 10.54 5.45
N ILE A 249 1.77 9.87 6.02
CA ILE A 249 1.69 9.73 7.49
C ILE A 249 2.92 9.00 8.03
N VAL A 250 3.41 7.96 7.34
CA VAL A 250 4.63 7.25 7.75
C VAL A 250 5.86 8.17 7.62
N GLY A 251 5.92 9.00 6.58
CA GLY A 251 6.98 10.00 6.43
C GLY A 251 6.95 11.04 7.56
N TYR A 252 5.78 11.50 7.94
CA TYR A 252 5.62 12.40 9.11
C TYR A 252 6.10 11.75 10.42
N ILE A 253 5.76 10.46 10.65
CA ILE A 253 6.25 9.71 11.81
C ILE A 253 7.78 9.62 11.78
N TYR A 254 8.35 9.33 10.61
CA TYR A 254 9.80 9.26 10.42
C TYR A 254 10.47 10.61 10.68
N ASP A 255 9.92 11.70 10.14
CA ASP A 255 10.44 13.06 10.34
C ASP A 255 10.39 13.47 11.82
N MET A 256 9.33 13.10 12.56
CA MET A 256 9.25 13.35 14.01
C MET A 256 10.28 12.55 14.80
N LEU A 257 10.68 11.36 14.34
CA LEU A 257 11.69 10.55 15.02
C LEU A 257 13.12 10.93 14.64
N TYR A 258 13.39 11.22 13.36
CA TYR A 258 14.75 11.24 12.79
C TYR A 258 15.03 12.44 11.87
N GLY A 259 14.03 13.27 11.52
CA GLY A 259 14.22 14.44 10.66
C GLY A 259 14.95 15.60 11.34
N ASP A 260 15.15 16.71 10.63
CA ASP A 260 15.80 17.93 11.14
C ASP A 260 15.12 18.48 12.40
N SER A 261 13.81 18.26 12.51
CA SER A 261 13.00 18.55 13.71
C SER A 261 12.84 17.32 14.61
N GLY A 262 13.63 16.25 14.37
CA GLY A 262 13.51 14.97 15.05
C GLY A 262 13.80 15.01 16.55
N GLY A 263 13.56 13.85 17.21
CA GLY A 263 13.72 13.75 18.67
C GLY A 263 12.42 14.02 19.44
N TYR A 264 11.27 13.92 18.77
CA TYR A 264 9.94 14.02 19.38
C TYR A 264 9.20 12.67 19.34
N PRO A 265 9.68 11.65 20.08
CA PRO A 265 9.10 10.31 20.05
C PRO A 265 7.64 10.26 20.50
N SER A 266 7.22 11.15 21.40
CA SER A 266 5.83 11.29 21.84
C SER A 266 4.89 11.65 20.69
N TYR A 267 5.25 12.65 19.87
CA TYR A 267 4.44 13.04 18.72
C TYR A 267 4.46 11.99 17.61
N ALA A 268 5.61 11.38 17.36
CA ALA A 268 5.72 10.28 16.41
C ALA A 268 4.84 9.10 16.82
N SER A 269 4.85 8.75 18.11
CA SER A 269 4.03 7.67 18.66
C SER A 269 2.54 7.99 18.59
N ALA A 270 2.14 9.23 18.92
CA ALA A 270 0.75 9.66 18.78
C ALA A 270 0.27 9.60 17.31
N ALA A 271 1.11 10.01 16.35
CA ALA A 271 0.81 9.90 14.93
C ALA A 271 0.72 8.42 14.47
N ALA A 272 1.58 7.55 14.99
CA ALA A 272 1.56 6.11 14.69
C ALA A 272 0.28 5.45 15.21
N ILE A 273 -0.15 5.78 16.43
CA ILE A 273 -1.43 5.28 16.99
C ILE A 273 -2.62 5.85 16.21
N ALA A 274 -2.59 7.11 15.79
CA ALA A 274 -3.63 7.67 14.92
C ALA A 274 -3.71 6.92 13.58
N LEU A 275 -2.57 6.65 12.94
CA LEU A 275 -2.51 5.84 11.72
C LEU A 275 -3.07 4.43 11.96
N PHE A 276 -2.67 3.79 13.07
CA PHE A 276 -3.17 2.46 13.43
C PHE A 276 -4.70 2.46 13.59
N ALA A 277 -5.27 3.45 14.26
CA ALA A 277 -6.71 3.58 14.44
C ALA A 277 -7.45 3.77 13.10
N ILE A 278 -6.90 4.57 12.18
CA ILE A 278 -7.46 4.76 10.83
C ILE A 278 -7.44 3.44 10.05
N VAL A 279 -6.28 2.77 10.01
CA VAL A 279 -6.13 1.50 9.28
C VAL A 279 -7.02 0.41 9.87
N LEU A 280 -7.10 0.31 11.20
CA LEU A 280 -7.97 -0.64 11.89
C LEU A 280 -9.45 -0.40 11.54
N THR A 281 -9.89 0.85 11.58
CA THR A 281 -11.28 1.22 11.26
C THR A 281 -11.63 0.85 9.82
N ILE A 282 -10.77 1.20 8.86
CA ILE A 282 -10.98 0.86 7.45
C ILE A 282 -10.96 -0.65 7.24
N THR A 283 -10.05 -1.37 7.91
CA THR A 283 -9.96 -2.83 7.83
C THR A 283 -11.24 -3.47 8.39
N CYS A 284 -11.74 -3.01 9.54
CA CYS A 284 -13.01 -3.49 10.09
C CYS A 284 -14.20 -3.24 9.15
N ILE A 285 -14.28 -2.05 8.55
CA ILE A 285 -15.31 -1.73 7.56
C ILE A 285 -15.22 -2.69 6.36
N ASN A 286 -14.02 -2.88 5.80
CA ASN A 286 -13.80 -3.79 4.68
C ASN A 286 -14.19 -5.24 5.02
N LEU A 287 -13.84 -5.72 6.23
CA LEU A 287 -14.24 -7.07 6.69
C LEU A 287 -15.75 -7.21 6.83
N LEU A 288 -16.44 -6.20 7.33
CA LEU A 288 -17.90 -6.21 7.44
C LEU A 288 -18.57 -6.23 6.07
N VAL A 289 -18.07 -5.45 5.13
CA VAL A 289 -18.55 -5.45 3.73
C VAL A 289 -18.27 -6.78 3.05
N SER A 290 -17.07 -7.33 3.24
CA SER A 290 -16.65 -8.62 2.68
C SER A 290 -17.59 -9.76 3.11
N ARG A 291 -17.94 -9.84 4.40
CA ARG A 291 -18.84 -10.89 4.93
C ARG A 291 -20.23 -10.93 4.25
N LYS A 292 -20.70 -9.81 3.72
CA LYS A 292 -22.00 -9.73 3.03
C LYS A 292 -21.95 -10.15 1.56
N HIS A 293 -20.76 -10.18 0.96
CA HIS A 293 -20.59 -10.37 -0.50
C HIS A 293 -19.77 -11.62 -0.87
N ILE A 294 -19.19 -12.31 0.12
CA ILE A 294 -18.49 -13.57 -0.12
C ILE A 294 -19.50 -14.71 0.06
N HIS A 295 -19.77 -15.42 -1.03
CA HIS A 295 -20.49 -16.68 -1.03
C HIS A 295 -19.45 -17.81 -1.05
N TYR A 296 -19.45 -18.64 0.00
CA TYR A 296 -18.68 -19.87 0.08
C TYR A 296 -19.40 -21.00 -0.61
#